data_543b00ff0bfb213073cd26a31379c74b
#
_entry.id   543b00ff0bfb213073cd26a31379c74b
#
_cell.length_a   1.000
_cell.length_b   1.000
_cell.length_c   1.000
_cell.angle_alpha   90.00
_cell.angle_beta   90.00
_cell.angle_gamma   90.00
#
_symmetry.space_group_name_H-M   'P 1'
#
loop_
_entity.id
_entity.type
_entity.pdbx_description
1 polymer ?
#
loop_
_entity_poly.entity_id
_entity_poly.type
_entity_poly.pdbx_seq_one_letter_code
_entity_poly.pdbx_strand_id
1 'polypeptide(L)'
;MSAATRENVSARRERLLGEEPGSFAVARFVRITPQKARRVGDLIRGQSVDNALAILQFAPQAASEQFYKLVDSAAANAESTEDLDRGTLVITTVHVDDGPTMKRWRPRAKGAANRILKRTSHLTVVVQPADIVEARRQAASRRAGSKSTSNKKGGTR
;
A
#
# COMPACT_ATOMS: atom_id res chain seq x y z
N MET A 1 -26.52 -11.33 1.84
CA MET A 1 -25.23 -10.61 1.66
C MET A 1 -24.43 -10.82 2.93
N SER A 2 -23.37 -11.62 2.86
CA SER A 2 -22.50 -11.92 4.01
C SER A 2 -21.85 -10.63 4.49
N ALA A 3 -22.08 -10.27 5.75
CA ALA A 3 -21.34 -9.22 6.44
C ALA A 3 -19.88 -9.71 6.51
N ALA A 4 -19.00 -9.15 5.68
CA ALA A 4 -17.59 -9.43 5.77
C ALA A 4 -17.15 -9.11 7.20
N THR A 5 -16.87 -10.15 7.97
CA THR A 5 -16.41 -10.06 9.36
C THR A 5 -15.22 -9.11 9.36
N ARG A 6 -15.27 -8.04 10.17
CA ARG A 6 -14.15 -7.13 10.33
C ARG A 6 -12.98 -7.94 10.84
N GLU A 7 -11.95 -8.07 10.01
CA GLU A 7 -10.70 -8.67 10.40
C GLU A 7 -10.13 -7.90 11.60
N ASN A 8 -9.76 -8.62 12.65
CA ASN A 8 -9.14 -8.04 13.84
C ASN A 8 -7.79 -7.41 13.47
N VAL A 9 -7.36 -6.39 14.22
CA VAL A 9 -6.10 -5.68 13.98
C VAL A 9 -4.91 -6.65 14.05
N SER A 10 -4.92 -7.59 15.00
CA SER A 10 -3.89 -8.62 15.15
C SER A 10 -3.81 -9.56 13.94
N ALA A 11 -4.93 -10.06 13.45
CA ALA A 11 -4.96 -10.93 12.26
C ALA A 11 -4.49 -10.17 11.00
N ARG A 12 -4.80 -8.87 10.92
CA ARG A 12 -4.31 -8.03 9.82
C ARG A 12 -2.80 -7.79 9.93
N ARG A 13 -2.28 -7.53 11.13
CA ARG A 13 -0.85 -7.39 11.39
C ARG A 13 -0.10 -8.66 10.95
N GLU A 14 -0.56 -9.81 11.39
CA GLU A 14 0.02 -11.11 11.03
C GLU A 14 0.07 -11.33 9.51
N ARG A 15 -0.99 -10.96 8.79
CA ARG A 15 -1.04 -11.08 7.33
C ARG A 15 -0.12 -10.09 6.60
N LEU A 16 0.07 -8.87 7.12
CA LEU A 16 0.83 -7.81 6.46
C LEU A 16 2.31 -7.82 6.83
N LEU A 17 2.63 -8.13 8.07
CA LEU A 17 3.96 -8.06 8.65
C LEU A 17 4.50 -9.44 9.04
N GLY A 18 3.61 -10.39 9.39
CA GLY A 18 4.00 -11.65 10.03
C GLY A 18 4.58 -11.40 11.41
N GLU A 19 5.73 -11.99 11.69
CA GLU A 19 6.48 -11.80 12.95
C GLU A 19 7.49 -10.65 12.87
N GLU A 20 7.61 -9.97 11.72
CA GLU A 20 8.59 -8.91 11.55
C GLU A 20 8.16 -7.61 12.24
N PRO A 21 9.13 -6.84 12.78
CA PRO A 21 8.83 -5.53 13.34
C PRO A 21 8.37 -4.56 12.26
N GLY A 22 7.48 -3.67 12.65
CA GLY A 22 6.89 -2.68 11.76
C GLY A 22 5.45 -2.40 12.09
N SER A 23 4.88 -1.44 11.40
CA SER A 23 3.50 -1.02 11.62
C SER A 23 2.77 -0.77 10.31
N PHE A 24 1.47 -0.59 10.41
CA PHE A 24 0.63 -0.29 9.26
C PHE A 24 -0.48 0.69 9.62
N ALA A 25 -0.99 1.37 8.60
CA ALA A 25 -2.20 2.16 8.69
C ALA A 25 -3.15 1.82 7.55
N VAL A 26 -4.46 1.96 7.81
CA VAL A 26 -5.51 1.65 6.84
C VAL A 26 -6.54 2.77 6.78
N ALA A 27 -6.71 3.38 5.62
CA ALA A 27 -7.80 4.29 5.32
C ALA A 27 -8.89 3.57 4.51
N ARG A 28 -10.10 3.48 5.06
CA ARG A 28 -11.21 2.78 4.41
C ARG A 28 -12.21 3.76 3.79
N PHE A 29 -12.85 3.33 2.70
CA PHE A 29 -13.92 4.09 2.01
C PHE A 29 -13.47 5.47 1.50
N VAL A 30 -12.21 5.60 1.12
CA VAL A 30 -11.67 6.84 0.56
C VAL A 30 -12.33 7.12 -0.78
N ARG A 31 -12.82 8.35 -0.99
CA ARG A 31 -13.57 8.75 -2.20
C ARG A 31 -12.65 9.07 -3.39
N ILE A 32 -11.76 8.15 -3.69
CA ILE A 32 -10.82 8.23 -4.81
C ILE A 32 -10.93 6.93 -5.59
N THR A 33 -10.78 7.01 -6.91
CA THR A 33 -10.77 5.80 -7.73
C THR A 33 -9.47 5.02 -7.51
N PRO A 34 -9.49 3.69 -7.44
CA PRO A 34 -8.30 2.87 -7.16
C PRO A 34 -7.14 3.13 -8.13
N GLN A 35 -7.43 3.32 -9.42
CA GLN A 35 -6.41 3.62 -10.43
C GLN A 35 -5.65 4.94 -10.15
N LYS A 36 -6.35 5.98 -9.67
CA LYS A 36 -5.71 7.25 -9.31
C LYS A 36 -4.88 7.11 -8.04
N ALA A 37 -5.38 6.34 -7.07
CA ALA A 37 -4.67 6.07 -5.84
C ALA A 37 -3.41 5.21 -6.09
N ARG A 38 -3.46 4.18 -6.94
CA ARG A 38 -2.30 3.34 -7.28
C ARG A 38 -1.14 4.15 -7.86
N ARG A 39 -1.43 5.13 -8.73
CA ARG A 39 -0.39 6.02 -9.28
C ARG A 39 0.40 6.76 -8.20
N VAL A 40 -0.28 7.22 -7.16
CA VAL A 40 0.38 7.89 -6.03
C VAL A 40 1.08 6.89 -5.13
N GLY A 41 0.45 5.73 -4.86
CA GLY A 41 1.07 4.64 -4.11
C GLY A 41 2.39 4.14 -4.71
N ASP A 42 2.48 4.10 -6.04
CA ASP A 42 3.71 3.69 -6.74
C ASP A 42 4.87 4.69 -6.60
N LEU A 43 4.58 5.99 -6.37
CA LEU A 43 5.60 7.01 -6.12
C LEU A 43 6.30 6.86 -4.77
N ILE A 44 5.57 6.36 -3.76
CA ILE A 44 6.06 6.27 -2.38
C ILE A 44 6.55 4.87 -2.00
N ARG A 45 6.28 3.87 -2.82
CA ARG A 45 6.70 2.49 -2.52
C ARG A 45 8.22 2.36 -2.52
N GLY A 46 8.77 1.82 -1.43
CA GLY A 46 10.22 1.63 -1.27
C GLY A 46 10.99 2.89 -0.88
N GLN A 47 10.30 4.00 -0.59
CA GLN A 47 10.91 5.23 -0.08
C GLN A 47 10.96 5.23 1.45
N SER A 48 11.91 5.99 2.01
CA SER A 48 11.87 6.31 3.44
C SER A 48 10.64 7.15 3.77
N VAL A 49 10.16 7.08 5.00
CA VAL A 49 8.97 7.81 5.43
C VAL A 49 9.11 9.32 5.19
N ASP A 50 10.26 9.90 5.52
CA ASP A 50 10.50 11.34 5.36
C ASP A 50 10.50 11.76 3.89
N ASN A 51 11.17 11.01 3.01
CA ASN A 51 11.13 11.26 1.57
C ASN A 51 9.73 11.11 1.00
N ALA A 52 8.98 10.09 1.43
CA ALA A 52 7.61 9.88 0.98
C ALA A 52 6.70 11.05 1.38
N LEU A 53 6.81 11.56 2.61
CA LEU A 53 6.06 12.72 3.06
C LEU A 53 6.41 13.97 2.26
N ALA A 54 7.70 14.21 1.98
CA ALA A 54 8.13 15.30 1.12
C ALA A 54 7.55 15.18 -0.31
N ILE A 55 7.63 14.00 -0.93
CA ILE A 55 7.04 13.74 -2.24
C ILE A 55 5.53 14.01 -2.24
N LEU A 56 4.80 13.51 -1.22
CA LEU A 56 3.35 13.65 -1.13
C LEU A 56 2.89 15.10 -0.89
N GLN A 57 3.69 15.90 -0.18
CA GLN A 57 3.41 17.30 0.08
C GLN A 57 3.40 18.14 -1.20
N PHE A 58 4.32 17.86 -2.13
CA PHE A 58 4.45 18.60 -3.37
C PHE A 58 3.72 17.96 -4.56
N ALA A 59 3.19 16.75 -4.40
CA ALA A 59 2.50 16.04 -5.47
C ALA A 59 1.12 16.68 -5.78
N PRO A 60 0.83 17.02 -7.05
CA PRO A 60 -0.40 17.74 -7.43
C PRO A 60 -1.66 16.86 -7.41
N GLN A 61 -1.54 15.57 -7.12
CA GLN A 61 -2.64 14.62 -7.16
C GLN A 61 -3.50 14.72 -5.89
N ALA A 62 -4.82 14.82 -6.02
CA ALA A 62 -5.75 14.85 -4.89
C ALA A 62 -5.66 13.61 -3.96
N ALA A 63 -5.06 12.51 -4.42
CA ALA A 63 -4.82 11.33 -3.59
C ALA A 63 -3.66 11.51 -2.62
N SER A 64 -2.74 12.44 -2.89
CA SER A 64 -1.52 12.66 -2.09
C SER A 64 -1.84 13.07 -0.66
N GLU A 65 -2.83 13.93 -0.44
CA GLU A 65 -3.28 14.34 0.89
C GLU A 65 -3.73 13.14 1.74
N GLN A 66 -4.44 12.19 1.13
CA GLN A 66 -4.91 11.00 1.85
C GLN A 66 -3.75 10.06 2.19
N PHE A 67 -2.81 9.89 1.26
CA PHE A 67 -1.61 9.10 1.51
C PHE A 67 -0.69 9.77 2.53
N TYR A 68 -0.56 11.09 2.52
CA TYR A 68 0.22 11.83 3.51
C TYR A 68 -0.25 11.51 4.93
N LYS A 69 -1.55 11.68 5.20
CA LYS A 69 -2.17 11.36 6.49
C LYS A 69 -2.00 9.88 6.87
N LEU A 70 -2.06 9.00 5.88
CA LEU A 70 -1.94 7.57 6.10
C LEU A 70 -0.51 7.14 6.44
N VAL A 71 0.49 7.69 5.75
CA VAL A 71 1.92 7.45 6.02
C VAL A 71 2.30 8.00 7.38
N ASP A 72 1.87 9.21 7.71
CA ASP A 72 2.10 9.83 9.02
C ASP A 72 1.49 9.01 10.16
N SER A 73 0.25 8.52 9.97
CA SER A 73 -0.40 7.62 10.92
C SER A 73 0.35 6.28 11.06
N ALA A 74 0.89 5.72 9.97
CA ALA A 74 1.65 4.47 10.03
C ALA A 74 2.97 4.66 10.80
N ALA A 75 3.65 5.78 10.60
CA ALA A 75 4.87 6.12 11.32
C ALA A 75 4.60 6.35 12.81
N ALA A 76 3.58 7.11 13.17
CA ALA A 76 3.18 7.32 14.56
C ALA A 76 2.78 6.00 15.26
N ASN A 77 2.13 5.09 14.54
CA ASN A 77 1.83 3.75 15.08
C ASN A 77 3.11 2.93 15.31
N ALA A 78 4.13 3.05 14.45
CA ALA A 78 5.41 2.38 14.61
C ALA A 78 6.17 2.88 15.84
N GLU A 79 6.19 4.19 16.05
CA GLU A 79 6.79 4.82 17.22
C GLU A 79 6.08 4.40 18.53
N SER A 80 4.73 4.46 18.54
CA SER A 80 3.96 4.22 19.76
C SER A 80 3.79 2.76 20.15
N THR A 81 3.84 1.82 19.19
CA THR A 81 3.54 0.40 19.44
C THR A 81 4.80 -0.46 19.49
N GLU A 82 5.81 -0.11 18.72
CA GLU A 82 7.02 -0.93 18.51
C GLU A 82 8.30 -0.16 18.91
N ASP A 83 8.20 1.06 19.44
CA ASP A 83 9.31 1.94 19.80
C ASP A 83 10.36 2.11 18.68
N LEU A 84 9.89 2.12 17.41
CA LEU A 84 10.75 2.23 16.24
C LEU A 84 11.04 3.70 15.90
N ASP A 85 12.30 4.01 15.59
CA ASP A 85 12.70 5.35 15.15
C ASP A 85 12.15 5.67 13.74
N ARG A 86 11.41 6.77 13.63
CA ARG A 86 10.81 7.26 12.39
C ARG A 86 11.83 7.42 11.26
N GLY A 87 13.04 7.89 11.58
CA GLY A 87 14.10 8.12 10.60
C GLY A 87 14.60 6.85 9.91
N THR A 88 14.42 5.70 10.55
CA THR A 88 14.83 4.39 10.01
C THR A 88 13.73 3.68 9.22
N LEU A 89 12.50 4.22 9.21
CA LEU A 89 11.36 3.56 8.59
C LEU A 89 11.34 3.72 7.07
N VAL A 90 11.00 2.64 6.38
CA VAL A 90 10.82 2.56 4.93
C VAL A 90 9.42 2.01 4.62
N ILE A 91 8.77 2.55 3.60
CA ILE A 91 7.48 2.06 3.11
C ILE A 91 7.73 0.80 2.28
N THR A 92 7.41 -0.36 2.84
CA THR A 92 7.63 -1.65 2.16
C THR A 92 6.51 -1.98 1.20
N THR A 93 5.28 -1.78 1.64
CA THR A 93 4.11 -2.22 0.88
C THR A 93 3.02 -1.14 0.89
N VAL A 94 2.44 -0.92 -0.27
CA VAL A 94 1.27 -0.07 -0.45
C VAL A 94 0.21 -0.87 -1.20
N HIS A 95 -0.91 -1.14 -0.54
CA HIS A 95 -2.07 -1.78 -1.16
C HIS A 95 -3.18 -0.75 -1.43
N VAL A 96 -3.82 -0.89 -2.56
CA VAL A 96 -4.98 -0.09 -2.96
C VAL A 96 -6.05 -1.04 -3.47
N ASP A 97 -7.03 -1.30 -2.63
CA ASP A 97 -8.13 -2.21 -2.90
C ASP A 97 -9.39 -1.45 -3.33
N ASP A 98 -10.23 -2.10 -4.13
CA ASP A 98 -11.49 -1.52 -4.57
C ASP A 98 -12.49 -1.55 -3.41
N GLY A 99 -13.09 -0.39 -3.14
CA GLY A 99 -14.19 -0.24 -2.20
C GLY A 99 -15.56 -0.29 -2.87
N PRO A 100 -16.65 -0.19 -2.10
CA PRO A 100 -17.99 -0.18 -2.62
C PRO A 100 -18.21 0.99 -3.58
N THR A 101 -18.89 0.71 -4.69
CA THR A 101 -19.20 1.71 -5.71
C THR A 101 -20.59 2.27 -5.49
N MET A 102 -20.68 3.58 -5.30
CA MET A 102 -21.96 4.27 -5.19
C MET A 102 -22.51 4.58 -6.59
N LYS A 103 -23.70 4.10 -6.86
CA LYS A 103 -24.40 4.35 -8.11
C LYS A 103 -25.17 5.68 -8.01
N ARG A 104 -25.05 6.56 -9.03
CA ARG A 104 -25.78 7.82 -9.17
C ARG A 104 -26.37 7.88 -10.57
N TRP A 105 -27.39 8.69 -10.76
CA TRP A 105 -28.06 8.88 -12.05
C TRP A 105 -27.92 10.33 -12.48
N ARG A 106 -27.75 10.53 -13.75
CA ARG A 106 -27.73 11.85 -14.37
C ARG A 106 -28.79 11.88 -15.47
N PRO A 107 -29.78 12.75 -15.35
CA PRO A 107 -30.78 12.90 -16.40
C PRO A 107 -30.13 13.41 -17.69
N ARG A 108 -30.64 12.95 -18.83
CA ARG A 108 -30.21 13.30 -20.17
C ARG A 108 -31.42 13.69 -21.02
N ALA A 109 -31.16 14.16 -22.25
CA ALA A 109 -32.22 14.49 -23.23
C ALA A 109 -33.13 13.28 -23.51
N LYS A 110 -34.36 13.54 -23.94
CA LYS A 110 -35.39 12.56 -24.30
C LYS A 110 -35.74 11.59 -23.14
N GLY A 111 -35.73 12.07 -21.89
CA GLY A 111 -36.09 11.26 -20.73
C GLY A 111 -35.10 10.16 -20.38
N ALA A 112 -33.95 10.09 -21.03
CA ALA A 112 -32.90 9.10 -20.70
C ALA A 112 -32.21 9.44 -19.39
N ALA A 113 -31.70 8.41 -18.66
CA ALA A 113 -30.91 8.58 -17.47
C ALA A 113 -29.61 7.74 -17.56
N ASN A 114 -28.47 8.41 -17.43
CA ASN A 114 -27.16 7.76 -17.45
C ASN A 114 -26.66 7.46 -16.04
N ARG A 115 -26.12 6.26 -15.85
CA ARG A 115 -25.53 5.85 -14.59
C ARG A 115 -24.14 6.45 -14.41
N ILE A 116 -23.89 7.04 -13.24
CA ILE A 116 -22.57 7.51 -12.81
C ILE A 116 -22.10 6.62 -11.66
N LEU A 117 -20.91 6.05 -11.80
CA LEU A 117 -20.27 5.20 -10.78
C LEU A 117 -19.27 6.05 -9.97
N LYS A 118 -19.57 6.32 -8.71
CA LYS A 118 -18.66 6.94 -7.75
C LYS A 118 -17.93 5.84 -7.01
N ARG A 119 -16.73 5.50 -7.50
CA ARG A 119 -15.88 4.44 -6.90
C ARG A 119 -15.22 4.94 -5.64
N THR A 120 -15.04 4.06 -4.67
CA THR A 120 -14.21 4.27 -3.48
C THR A 120 -13.06 3.27 -3.47
N SER A 121 -12.06 3.52 -2.63
CA SER A 121 -10.92 2.62 -2.44
C SER A 121 -10.57 2.47 -0.96
N HIS A 122 -9.88 1.39 -0.64
CA HIS A 122 -9.24 1.16 0.64
C HIS A 122 -7.74 1.25 0.45
N LEU A 123 -7.08 2.05 1.28
CA LEU A 123 -5.64 2.28 1.21
C LEU A 123 -5.00 1.63 2.43
N THR A 124 -3.94 0.86 2.22
CA THR A 124 -3.14 0.27 3.29
C THR A 124 -1.67 0.60 3.03
N VAL A 125 -0.99 1.14 4.02
CA VAL A 125 0.45 1.40 3.97
C VAL A 125 1.10 0.62 5.09
N VAL A 126 2.22 -0.05 4.78
CA VAL A 126 3.04 -0.81 5.72
C VAL A 126 4.42 -0.19 5.77
N VAL A 127 4.90 0.07 6.97
CA VAL A 127 6.23 0.61 7.25
C VAL A 127 7.03 -0.38 8.08
N GLN A 128 8.31 -0.53 7.73
CA GLN A 128 9.25 -1.42 8.42
C GLN A 128 10.62 -0.76 8.51
N PRO A 129 11.48 -1.15 9.47
CA PRO A 129 12.86 -0.68 9.55
C PRO A 129 13.65 -1.01 8.27
N ALA A 130 14.54 -0.12 7.86
CA ALA A 130 15.34 -0.25 6.64
C ALA A 130 16.20 -1.52 6.64
N ASP A 131 16.77 -1.88 7.78
CA ASP A 131 17.65 -3.04 7.95
C ASP A 131 16.98 -4.34 7.49
N ILE A 132 15.70 -4.53 7.87
CA ILE A 132 14.92 -5.71 7.51
C ILE A 132 14.64 -5.75 6.03
N VAL A 133 14.31 -4.60 5.46
CA VAL A 133 14.01 -4.47 4.03
C VAL A 133 15.25 -4.78 3.19
N GLU A 134 16.42 -4.31 3.61
CA GLU A 134 17.69 -4.57 2.94
C GLU A 134 18.09 -6.04 3.07
N ALA A 135 17.96 -6.62 4.26
CA ALA A 135 18.21 -8.04 4.46
C ALA A 135 17.34 -8.93 3.55
N ARG A 136 16.06 -8.59 3.40
CA ARG A 136 15.15 -9.28 2.46
C ARG A 136 15.58 -9.13 1.01
N ARG A 137 15.96 -7.93 0.57
CA ARG A 137 16.44 -7.69 -0.80
C ARG A 137 17.70 -8.51 -1.09
N GLN A 138 18.65 -8.55 -0.16
CA GLN A 138 19.87 -9.35 -0.28
C GLN A 138 19.57 -10.85 -0.33
N ALA A 139 18.67 -11.35 0.53
CA ALA A 139 18.27 -12.76 0.54
C ALA A 139 17.55 -13.15 -0.79
N ALA A 140 16.70 -12.27 -1.32
CA ALA A 140 16.02 -12.49 -2.59
C ALA A 140 17.00 -12.53 -3.77
N SER A 141 18.00 -11.63 -3.80
CA SER A 141 19.02 -11.60 -4.85
C SER A 141 19.91 -12.85 -4.84
N ARG A 142 20.29 -13.35 -3.65
CA ARG A 142 21.04 -14.62 -3.50
C ARG A 142 20.27 -15.83 -4.04
N ARG A 143 18.95 -15.89 -3.76
CA ARG A 143 18.06 -16.96 -4.28
C ARG A 143 17.87 -16.89 -5.79
N ALA A 144 17.79 -15.71 -6.37
CA ALA A 144 17.69 -15.53 -7.82
C ALA A 144 18.98 -15.92 -8.54
N GLY A 145 20.15 -15.59 -7.98
CA GLY A 145 21.46 -15.97 -8.52
C GLY A 145 21.70 -17.48 -8.52
N SER A 146 21.24 -18.20 -7.49
CA SER A 146 21.42 -19.66 -7.41
C SER A 146 20.54 -20.43 -8.41
N LYS A 147 19.40 -19.90 -8.83
CA LYS A 147 18.51 -20.52 -9.83
C LYS A 147 19.05 -20.41 -11.26
N SER A 148 19.85 -19.39 -11.57
CA SER A 148 20.37 -19.20 -12.94
C SER A 148 21.55 -20.14 -13.27
N THR A 149 22.29 -20.64 -12.27
CA THR A 149 23.43 -21.55 -12.46
C THR A 149 23.03 -23.01 -12.65
N SER A 150 21.85 -23.42 -12.19
CA SER A 150 21.41 -24.82 -12.32
C SER A 150 20.87 -25.18 -13.72
N ASN A 151 20.49 -24.19 -14.53
CA ASN A 151 19.89 -24.43 -15.86
C ASN A 151 20.91 -24.44 -17.03
N LYS A 152 22.22 -24.32 -16.75
CA LYS A 152 23.27 -24.29 -17.79
C LYS A 152 24.03 -25.62 -17.94
N LYS A 153 23.58 -26.70 -17.27
CA LYS A 153 24.22 -28.04 -17.29
C LYS A 153 23.33 -29.12 -17.88
N GLY A 154 22.65 -28.86 -19.01
CA GLY A 154 21.80 -29.82 -19.64
C GLY A 154 21.67 -29.56 -21.15
N GLY A 155 22.77 -29.63 -21.89
CA GLY A 155 22.75 -29.46 -23.34
C GLY A 155 24.05 -29.87 -24.01
N THR A 156 24.40 -31.18 -23.94
CA THR A 156 25.35 -31.76 -24.88
C THR A 156 25.06 -33.26 -24.99
N ARG A 157 24.27 -33.63 -25.99
CA ARG A 157 24.42 -34.85 -26.79
C ARG A 157 23.49 -34.78 -27.97
#